data_dc6c9cdf6551a99dfef550604f2f2a03
#
_entry.id   dc6c9cdf6551a99dfef550604f2f2a03
#
_cell.length_a   1.000
_cell.length_b   1.000
_cell.length_c   1.000
_cell.angle_alpha   90.00
_cell.angle_beta   90.00
_cell.angle_gamma   90.00
#
_symmetry.space_group_name_H-M   'P 1'
#
loop_
_entity.id
_entity.type
_entity.pdbx_description
1 polymer ?
#
loop_
_entity_poly.entity_id
_entity_poly.type
_entity_poly.pdbx_seq_one_letter_code
_entity_poly.pdbx_strand_id
1 'polypeptide(L)'
;MNEEKLTFKDLLRKHKIVLGAVAAQAGVGIPIAYKMDQGEVIHGVYADRLLAALTHLTGQRYTHENVGGIYLHQEYHDGPYLP
;
A
#
# COMPACT_ATOMS: atom_id res chain seq x y z
N MET A 1 -22.96 -8.58 8.87
CA MET A 1 -22.36 -8.63 7.79
C MET A 1 -21.10 -7.98 7.75
N ASN A 2 -20.21 -8.55 7.25
CA ASN A 2 -18.93 -8.02 7.18
C ASN A 2 -18.75 -7.26 5.96
N GLU A 3 -18.14 -6.13 6.07
CA GLU A 3 -17.77 -5.44 4.95
C GLU A 3 -16.41 -5.74 4.64
N GLU A 4 -16.14 -6.25 3.45
CA GLU A 4 -14.80 -6.54 3.06
C GLU A 4 -14.19 -5.31 2.52
N LYS A 5 -13.03 -4.97 3.01
CA LYS A 5 -12.30 -3.82 2.49
C LYS A 5 -11.72 -4.16 1.15
N LEU A 6 -11.77 -3.20 0.25
CA LEU A 6 -11.14 -3.40 -1.05
C LEU A 6 -9.64 -3.41 -0.87
N THR A 7 -8.96 -4.21 -1.69
CA THR A 7 -7.50 -4.26 -1.64
C THR A 7 -6.92 -3.16 -2.49
N PHE A 8 -5.61 -2.98 -2.38
CA PHE A 8 -4.91 -2.01 -3.20
C PHE A 8 -5.17 -2.30 -4.70
N LYS A 9 -5.08 -3.57 -5.10
CA LYS A 9 -5.34 -3.94 -6.49
C LYS A 9 -6.76 -3.57 -6.90
N ASP A 10 -7.74 -3.84 -6.04
CA ASP A 10 -9.12 -3.50 -6.34
C ASP A 10 -9.32 -2.02 -6.54
N LEU A 11 -8.62 -1.22 -5.73
CA LEU A 11 -8.75 0.23 -5.80
C LEU A 11 -8.11 0.77 -7.06
N LEU A 12 -7.00 0.20 -7.50
CA LEU A 12 -6.41 0.61 -8.77
C LEU A 12 -7.37 0.34 -9.92
N ARG A 13 -8.04 -0.81 -9.89
CA ARG A 13 -9.02 -1.12 -10.91
C ARG A 13 -10.20 -0.19 -10.85
N LYS A 14 -10.71 0.06 -9.65
CA LYS A 14 -11.87 0.91 -9.46
C LYS A 14 -11.63 2.29 -10.02
N HIS A 15 -10.45 2.85 -9.75
CA HIS A 15 -10.14 4.20 -10.18
C HIS A 15 -9.41 4.25 -11.52
N LYS A 16 -9.19 3.08 -12.13
CA LYS A 16 -8.54 2.97 -13.43
C LYS A 16 -7.17 3.62 -13.43
N ILE A 17 -6.40 3.31 -12.38
CA ILE A 17 -5.05 3.83 -12.23
C ILE A 17 -4.07 2.70 -12.46
N VAL A 18 -3.05 2.93 -13.29
CA VAL A 18 -2.05 1.90 -13.52
C VAL A 18 -1.03 1.94 -12.38
N LEU A 19 -0.48 0.78 -12.07
CA LEU A 19 0.45 0.65 -10.96
C LEU A 19 1.63 1.61 -11.08
N GLY A 20 2.15 1.77 -12.28
CA GLY A 20 3.29 2.66 -12.49
C GLY A 20 3.00 4.10 -12.11
N ALA A 21 1.76 4.54 -12.30
CA ALA A 21 1.39 5.91 -11.96
C ALA A 21 1.40 6.12 -10.45
N VAL A 22 0.85 5.16 -9.69
CA VAL A 22 0.84 5.34 -8.24
C VAL A 22 2.24 5.16 -7.68
N ALA A 23 3.04 4.27 -8.25
CA ALA A 23 4.43 4.08 -7.81
C ALA A 23 5.22 5.37 -8.02
N ALA A 24 5.05 5.99 -9.19
CA ALA A 24 5.76 7.23 -9.48
C ALA A 24 5.34 8.34 -8.53
N GLN A 25 4.06 8.46 -8.27
CA GLN A 25 3.56 9.49 -7.36
C GLN A 25 4.09 9.24 -5.95
N ALA A 26 4.25 7.99 -5.56
CA ALA A 26 4.72 7.64 -4.23
C ALA A 26 6.23 7.73 -4.10
N GLY A 27 6.94 7.77 -5.21
CA GLY A 27 8.40 7.73 -5.16
C GLY A 27 8.90 6.35 -4.76
N VAL A 28 8.16 5.30 -5.15
CA VAL A 28 8.49 3.94 -4.78
C VAL A 28 8.73 3.16 -6.06
N GLY A 29 9.73 2.30 -6.05
CA GLY A 29 10.04 1.50 -7.25
C GLY A 29 8.89 0.58 -7.60
N ILE A 30 8.71 0.33 -8.89
CA ILE A 30 7.63 -0.53 -9.35
C ILE A 30 7.69 -1.92 -8.74
N PRO A 31 8.87 -2.56 -8.58
CA PRO A 31 8.90 -3.87 -7.97
C PRO A 31 8.32 -3.90 -6.56
N ILE A 32 8.52 -2.82 -5.79
CA ILE A 32 7.99 -2.74 -4.45
C ILE A 32 6.49 -2.50 -4.48
N ALA A 33 6.05 -1.60 -5.36
CA ALA A 33 4.62 -1.33 -5.51
C ALA A 33 3.89 -2.60 -5.96
N TYR A 34 4.54 -3.40 -6.80
CA TYR A 34 3.95 -4.64 -7.27
C TYR A 34 3.72 -5.63 -6.12
N LYS A 35 4.62 -5.64 -5.14
CA LYS A 35 4.42 -6.51 -3.99
C LYS A 35 3.13 -6.15 -3.28
N MET A 36 2.87 -4.87 -3.07
CA MET A 36 1.63 -4.46 -2.42
C MET A 36 0.42 -4.81 -3.28
N ASP A 37 0.56 -4.67 -4.60
CA ASP A 37 -0.51 -4.99 -5.52
C ASP A 37 -0.85 -6.48 -5.46
N GLN A 38 0.14 -7.33 -5.23
CA GLN A 38 -0.06 -8.77 -5.19
C GLN A 38 -0.36 -9.29 -3.78
N GLY A 39 -0.44 -8.43 -2.79
CA GLY A 39 -0.71 -8.86 -1.43
C GLY A 39 0.48 -9.49 -0.74
N GLU A 40 1.68 -9.15 -1.17
CA GLU A 40 2.88 -9.66 -0.55
C GLU A 40 3.32 -8.73 0.56
N VAL A 41 4.21 -9.22 1.41
CA VAL A 41 4.70 -8.45 2.55
C VAL A 41 5.60 -7.33 2.09
N ILE A 42 5.39 -6.12 2.60
CA ILE A 42 6.28 -5.00 2.31
C ILE A 42 6.51 -4.20 3.57
N HIS A 43 7.50 -3.32 3.54
CA HIS A 43 7.77 -2.44 4.67
C HIS A 43 6.72 -1.35 4.77
N GLY A 44 6.39 -0.99 6.00
CA GLY A 44 5.33 -0.03 6.25
C GLY A 44 5.58 1.32 5.61
N VAL A 45 6.83 1.75 5.52
CA VAL A 45 7.13 3.06 4.94
C VAL A 45 6.70 3.08 3.47
N TYR A 46 6.85 1.98 2.75
CA TYR A 46 6.44 1.95 1.34
C TYR A 46 4.92 1.85 1.23
N ALA A 47 4.29 1.07 2.12
CA ALA A 47 2.84 0.99 2.12
C ALA A 47 2.23 2.35 2.39
N ASP A 48 2.80 3.10 3.34
CA ASP A 48 2.30 4.44 3.67
C ASP A 48 2.42 5.36 2.46
N ARG A 49 3.54 5.31 1.77
CA ARG A 49 3.74 6.16 0.60
C ARG A 49 2.77 5.81 -0.52
N LEU A 50 2.54 4.52 -0.72
CA LEU A 50 1.64 4.10 -1.78
C LEU A 50 0.19 4.48 -1.46
N LEU A 51 -0.21 4.38 -0.19
CA LEU A 51 -1.55 4.79 0.20
C LEU A 51 -1.72 6.29 0.09
N ALA A 52 -0.69 7.05 0.47
CA ALA A 52 -0.75 8.50 0.34
C ALA A 52 -0.84 8.90 -1.13
N ALA A 53 -0.12 8.20 -1.99
CA ALA A 53 -0.17 8.48 -3.42
C ALA A 53 -1.55 8.17 -3.99
N LEU A 54 -2.15 7.06 -3.56
CA LEU A 54 -3.48 6.71 -4.01
C LEU A 54 -4.50 7.75 -3.55
N THR A 55 -4.36 8.22 -2.32
CA THR A 55 -5.22 9.28 -1.80
C THR A 55 -5.09 10.53 -2.65
N HIS A 56 -3.86 10.90 -2.98
CA HIS A 56 -3.62 12.08 -3.79
C HIS A 56 -4.21 11.95 -5.20
N LEU A 57 -4.05 10.79 -5.81
CA LEU A 57 -4.50 10.60 -7.18
C LEU A 57 -6.01 10.45 -7.30
N THR A 58 -6.67 9.96 -6.26
CA THR A 58 -8.10 9.72 -6.33
C THR A 58 -8.92 10.80 -5.64
N GLY A 59 -8.31 11.56 -4.76
CA GLY A 59 -9.05 12.53 -3.95
C GLY A 59 -9.82 11.89 -2.81
N GLN A 60 -9.67 10.57 -2.61
CA GLN A 60 -10.34 9.90 -1.51
C GLN A 60 -9.29 9.39 -0.55
N ARG A 61 -9.60 9.44 0.74
CA ARG A 61 -8.62 9.08 1.74
C ARG A 61 -8.52 7.57 1.88
N TYR A 62 -7.34 7.04 1.67
CA TYR A 62 -7.08 5.62 1.82
C TYR A 62 -5.97 5.43 2.84
N THR A 63 -6.24 4.62 3.86
CA THR A 63 -5.29 4.35 4.92
C THR A 63 -5.31 2.86 5.21
N HIS A 64 -4.45 2.43 6.14
CA HIS A 64 -4.43 1.03 6.54
C HIS A 64 -5.76 0.61 7.15
N GLU A 65 -6.58 1.56 7.58
CA GLU A 65 -7.83 1.21 8.22
C GLU A 65 -8.91 0.86 7.22
N ASN A 66 -8.86 1.43 6.03
CA ASN A 66 -9.92 1.18 5.05
C ASN A 66 -9.46 0.45 3.79
N VAL A 67 -8.20 0.02 3.74
CA VAL A 67 -7.70 -0.77 2.61
C VAL A 67 -7.28 -2.13 3.16
N GLY A 68 -7.78 -3.19 2.55
CA GLY A 68 -7.47 -4.54 3.00
C GLY A 68 -6.30 -5.15 2.27
N GLY A 69 -5.87 -6.30 2.73
CA GLY A 69 -4.86 -7.08 2.01
C GLY A 69 -3.45 -6.53 2.07
N ILE A 70 -3.16 -5.65 3.03
CA ILE A 70 -1.82 -5.12 3.17
C ILE A 70 -1.12 -5.87 4.30
N TYR A 71 0.02 -6.47 3.98
CA TYR A 71 0.78 -7.27 4.92
C TYR A 71 2.14 -6.63 5.12
N LEU A 72 2.43 -6.25 6.36
CA LEU A 72 3.63 -5.49 6.65
C LEU A 72 4.71 -6.36 7.26
N HIS A 73 5.96 -6.04 6.91
CA HIS A 73 7.08 -6.68 7.56
C HIS A 73 7.01 -6.41 9.03
N GLN A 74 7.32 -7.44 9.84
CA GLN A 74 7.44 -7.24 11.23
C GLN A 74 8.83 -6.88 11.50
N GLU A 75 9.05 -5.67 11.82
CA GLU A 75 10.37 -5.29 12.06
C GLU A 75 10.57 -5.19 13.45
N TYR A 76 11.25 -5.51 14.01
CA TYR A 76 11.30 -5.32 15.33
C TYR A 76 12.40 -5.15 15.96
N HIS A 77 12.23 -4.97 15.96
CA HIS A 77 12.88 -4.86 16.31
C HIS A 77 13.38 -4.69 17.12
N ASP A 78 13.10 -4.66 17.31
CA ASP A 78 13.43 -4.52 17.90
C ASP A 78 14.18 -4.64 18.44
N GLY A 79 14.27 -4.52 18.71
CA GLY A 79 14.90 -4.48 19.09
C GLY A 79 15.78 -4.63 19.35
N PRO A 80 15.95 -4.84 19.58
CA PRO A 80 16.98 -4.88 19.81
C PRO A 80 17.95 -5.01 19.26
N TYR A 81 17.81 -5.24 18.63
CA TYR A 81 18.83 -5.20 17.99
C TYR A 81 19.21 -4.07 17.98
N LEU A 82 18.95 -3.70 18.26
CA LEU A 82 19.30 -2.86 18.30
C LEU A 82 19.87 -2.50 18.92
N PRO A 83 20.06 -2.45 19.07
CA PRO A 83 20.62 -2.01 19.47
C PRO A 83 21.13 -2.02 19.55
#